data_1cb9ea4b634ed7c0832bc40fea142503
#
_entry.id   1cb9ea4b634ed7c0832bc40fea142503
#
_cell.length_a   1.000
_cell.length_b   1.000
_cell.length_c   1.000
_cell.angle_alpha   90.00
_cell.angle_beta   90.00
_cell.angle_gamma   90.00
#
_symmetry.space_group_name_H-M   'P 1'
#
loop_
_entity.id
_entity.type
_entity.pdbx_description
1 polymer ?
#
loop_
_entity_poly.entity_id
_entity_poly.type
_entity_poly.pdbx_seq_one_letter_code
_entity_poly.pdbx_strand_id
1 'polypeptide(L)'
;MLKSTVRALQAMLDRQRILMLAVQTAQGPYAGLLPFVPVADRSAVLVHASKLARHTQGLTPGAHAGILVHEQDGPDKDPLQIERLMFDCTVQPFERMSVEWEAGRDLYLARFPDSRVTFGLGDFTLFRLQFVAGTYVAGFGRAMDI
;
A
#
# COMPACT_ATOMS: atom_id res chain seq x y z
N MET A 1 -18.15 11.56 -1.24
CA MET A 1 -16.79 12.08 -1.48
C MET A 1 -16.80 12.99 -2.70
N LEU A 2 -16.17 14.15 -2.63
CA LEU A 2 -16.11 15.09 -3.74
C LEU A 2 -15.27 14.53 -4.88
N LYS A 3 -15.66 14.82 -6.13
CA LYS A 3 -14.90 14.37 -7.31
C LYS A 3 -13.45 14.84 -7.29
N SER A 4 -13.19 16.06 -6.82
CA SER A 4 -11.83 16.60 -6.69
C SER A 4 -10.99 15.81 -5.69
N THR A 5 -11.57 15.35 -4.59
CA THR A 5 -10.91 14.51 -3.59
C THR A 5 -10.59 13.14 -4.16
N VAL A 6 -11.53 12.53 -4.91
CA VAL A 6 -11.31 11.24 -5.58
C VAL A 6 -10.14 11.34 -6.57
N ARG A 7 -10.11 12.39 -7.38
CA ARG A 7 -9.02 12.61 -8.35
C ARG A 7 -7.66 12.80 -7.66
N ALA A 8 -7.63 13.58 -6.57
CA ALA A 8 -6.40 13.81 -5.83
C ALA A 8 -5.87 12.53 -5.21
N LEU A 9 -6.75 11.70 -4.65
CA LEU A 9 -6.42 10.41 -4.08
C LEU A 9 -5.87 9.46 -5.15
N GLN A 10 -6.55 9.35 -6.28
CA GLN A 10 -6.11 8.50 -7.39
C GLN A 10 -4.77 8.98 -7.94
N ALA A 11 -4.59 10.29 -8.11
CA ALA A 11 -3.34 10.86 -8.58
C ALA A 11 -2.17 10.54 -7.64
N MET A 12 -2.39 10.59 -6.33
CA MET A 12 -1.37 10.27 -5.36
C MET A 12 -1.00 8.78 -5.41
N LEU A 13 -1.98 7.89 -5.48
CA LEU A 13 -1.74 6.44 -5.59
C LEU A 13 -1.00 6.10 -6.89
N ASP A 14 -1.27 6.83 -7.97
CA ASP A 14 -0.62 6.61 -9.26
C ASP A 14 0.80 7.18 -9.30
N ARG A 15 1.04 8.29 -8.59
CA ARG A 15 2.33 9.00 -8.59
C ARG A 15 3.33 8.39 -7.61
N GLN A 16 2.87 7.99 -6.42
CA GLN A 16 3.75 7.47 -5.39
C GLN A 16 4.04 5.98 -5.63
N ARG A 17 5.21 5.53 -5.22
CA ARG A 17 5.70 4.18 -5.50
C ARG A 17 5.95 3.35 -4.26
N ILE A 18 6.03 3.97 -3.09
CA ILE A 18 6.28 3.31 -1.81
C ILE A 18 5.22 3.72 -0.80
N LEU A 19 4.94 2.80 0.10
CA LEU A 19 4.05 3.05 1.23
C LEU A 19 4.74 2.69 2.53
N MET A 20 4.28 3.31 3.60
CA MET A 20 4.61 2.88 4.95
C MET A 20 3.51 1.97 5.45
N LEU A 21 3.91 0.85 6.05
CA LEU A 21 3.02 -0.21 6.50
C LEU A 21 3.07 -0.27 8.03
N ALA A 22 1.89 -0.33 8.65
CA ALA A 22 1.75 -0.57 10.07
C ALA A 22 1.03 -1.89 10.28
N VAL A 23 1.63 -2.81 11.01
CA VAL A 23 1.08 -4.13 11.29
C VAL A 23 1.21 -4.46 12.76
N GLN A 24 0.37 -5.38 13.22
CA GLN A 24 0.47 -5.98 14.55
C GLN A 24 1.14 -7.34 14.42
N THR A 25 2.23 -7.51 15.16
CA THR A 25 2.94 -8.80 15.25
C THR A 25 2.80 -9.36 16.66
N ALA A 26 3.25 -10.60 16.88
CA ALA A 26 3.27 -11.20 18.19
C ALA A 26 4.13 -10.41 19.20
N GLN A 27 5.12 -9.66 18.72
CA GLN A 27 5.99 -8.83 19.55
C GLN A 27 5.52 -7.37 19.65
N GLY A 28 4.32 -7.06 19.13
CA GLY A 28 3.76 -5.72 19.15
C GLY A 28 3.64 -5.09 17.77
N PRO A 29 3.29 -3.80 17.71
CA PRO A 29 3.18 -3.10 16.43
C PRO A 29 4.54 -2.96 15.76
N TYR A 30 4.54 -3.03 14.43
CA TYR A 30 5.77 -2.91 13.67
C TYR A 30 5.51 -2.14 12.37
N ALA A 31 6.46 -1.33 11.98
CA ALA A 31 6.36 -0.51 10.76
C ALA A 31 7.30 -1.07 9.69
N GLY A 32 6.85 -1.01 8.45
CA GLY A 32 7.65 -1.40 7.30
C GLY A 32 7.51 -0.39 6.17
N LEU A 33 8.34 -0.53 5.16
CA LEU A 33 8.28 0.24 3.93
C LEU A 33 8.29 -0.73 2.77
N LEU A 34 7.31 -0.59 1.86
CA LEU A 34 7.15 -1.48 0.72
C LEU A 34 6.84 -0.70 -0.55
N PRO A 35 7.37 -1.14 -1.69
CA PRO A 35 6.82 -0.74 -2.99
C PRO A 35 5.38 -1.22 -3.11
N PHE A 36 4.56 -0.50 -3.84
CA PHE A 36 3.17 -0.88 -4.06
C PHE A 36 2.70 -0.50 -5.46
N VAL A 37 1.63 -1.14 -5.90
CA VAL A 37 0.90 -0.75 -7.10
C VAL A 37 -0.59 -0.69 -6.76
N PRO A 38 -1.32 0.37 -7.15
CA PRO A 38 -2.76 0.39 -6.97
C PRO A 38 -3.44 -0.55 -7.96
N VAL A 39 -4.56 -1.16 -7.56
CA VAL A 39 -5.41 -1.89 -8.49
C VAL A 39 -6.15 -0.90 -9.41
N ALA A 40 -6.75 -1.40 -10.50
CA ALA A 40 -7.31 -0.56 -11.56
C ALA A 40 -8.36 0.44 -11.05
N ASP A 41 -9.24 0.02 -10.14
CA ASP A 41 -10.27 0.90 -9.56
C ASP A 41 -9.81 1.66 -8.31
N ARG A 42 -8.56 1.52 -7.90
CA ARG A 42 -7.94 2.14 -6.71
C ARG A 42 -8.66 1.82 -5.40
N SER A 43 -9.33 0.68 -5.32
CA SER A 43 -9.96 0.20 -4.08
C SER A 43 -8.98 -0.55 -3.17
N ALA A 44 -7.81 -0.86 -3.67
CA ALA A 44 -6.78 -1.64 -2.98
C ALA A 44 -5.41 -1.33 -3.56
N VAL A 45 -4.39 -1.74 -2.84
CA VAL A 45 -3.02 -1.79 -3.36
C VAL A 45 -2.47 -3.21 -3.26
N LEU A 46 -1.51 -3.54 -4.11
CA LEU A 46 -0.78 -4.80 -4.05
C LEU A 46 0.63 -4.53 -3.54
N VAL A 47 1.08 -5.40 -2.66
CA VAL A 47 2.47 -5.41 -2.16
C VAL A 47 3.03 -6.81 -2.29
N HIS A 48 4.35 -6.91 -2.45
CA HIS A 48 5.06 -8.18 -2.57
C HIS A 48 6.09 -8.24 -1.45
N ALA A 49 5.95 -9.17 -0.52
CA ALA A 49 6.71 -9.16 0.72
C ALA A 49 7.36 -10.50 1.01
N SER A 50 8.61 -10.44 1.49
CA SER A 50 9.39 -11.62 1.89
C SER A 50 8.89 -12.18 3.22
N LYS A 51 8.82 -13.49 3.34
CA LYS A 51 8.57 -14.18 4.62
C LYS A 51 9.66 -13.89 5.65
N LEU A 52 10.84 -13.50 5.21
CA LEU A 52 11.96 -13.18 6.10
C LEU A 52 11.82 -11.77 6.72
N ALA A 53 11.00 -10.92 6.14
CA ALA A 53 10.78 -9.58 6.68
C ALA A 53 9.81 -9.63 7.87
N ARG A 54 10.18 -8.93 8.95
CA ARG A 54 9.37 -8.93 10.18
C ARG A 54 7.96 -8.40 9.98
N HIS A 55 7.77 -7.39 9.13
CA HIS A 55 6.44 -6.84 8.89
C HIS A 55 5.49 -7.86 8.24
N THR A 56 6.03 -8.84 7.49
CA THR A 56 5.22 -9.88 6.85
C THR A 56 4.50 -10.76 7.86
N GLN A 57 5.04 -10.88 9.09
CA GLN A 57 4.38 -11.64 10.16
C GLN A 57 3.01 -11.08 10.53
N GLY A 58 2.78 -9.78 10.32
CA GLY A 58 1.50 -9.13 10.56
C GLY A 58 0.54 -9.20 9.36
N LEU A 59 0.99 -9.70 8.22
CA LEU A 59 0.18 -9.80 7.01
C LEU A 59 -0.51 -11.17 6.91
N THR A 60 -1.28 -11.51 7.93
CA THR A 60 -2.05 -12.75 7.95
C THR A 60 -3.41 -12.56 7.28
N PRO A 61 -4.03 -13.65 6.74
CA PRO A 61 -5.32 -13.54 6.07
C PRO A 61 -6.39 -12.89 6.97
N GLY A 62 -7.04 -11.85 6.46
CA GLY A 62 -8.10 -11.14 7.19
C GLY A 62 -7.60 -10.17 8.26
N ALA A 63 -6.31 -10.06 8.51
CA ALA A 63 -5.75 -9.11 9.46
C ALA A 63 -5.99 -7.67 8.98
N HIS A 64 -6.02 -6.74 9.92
CA HIS A 64 -5.98 -5.32 9.62
C HIS A 64 -4.54 -4.84 9.52
N ALA A 65 -4.29 -3.97 8.57
CA ALA A 65 -3.01 -3.29 8.41
C ALA A 65 -3.28 -1.82 8.06
N GLY A 66 -2.45 -0.93 8.58
CA GLY A 66 -2.50 0.48 8.21
C GLY A 66 -1.49 0.79 7.12
N ILE A 67 -1.83 1.66 6.20
CA ILE A 67 -0.88 2.20 5.23
C ILE A 67 -0.87 3.72 5.23
N LEU A 68 0.28 4.28 4.93
CA LEU A 68 0.49 5.70 4.73
C LEU A 68 1.19 5.90 3.39
N VAL A 69 0.60 6.75 2.55
CA VAL A 69 1.21 7.21 1.30
C VAL A 69 1.23 8.74 1.35
N HIS A 70 2.36 9.36 1.04
CA HIS A 70 2.47 10.80 1.12
C HIS A 70 3.32 11.36 -0.01
N GLU A 71 3.14 12.67 -0.28
CA GLU A 71 4.01 13.37 -1.21
C GLU A 71 5.42 13.50 -0.62
N GLN A 72 6.38 13.77 -1.47
CA GLN A 72 7.77 13.95 -1.05
C GLN A 72 7.91 15.21 -0.19
N ASP A 73 8.60 15.07 0.95
CA ASP A 73 9.01 16.20 1.77
C ASP A 73 10.16 16.97 1.11
N GLY A 74 10.40 18.18 1.55
CA GLY A 74 11.50 19.00 1.08
C GLY A 74 11.79 20.13 2.06
N PRO A 75 12.98 20.78 1.95
CA PRO A 75 13.40 21.80 2.91
C PRO A 75 12.51 23.07 2.86
N ASP A 76 11.80 23.27 1.75
CA ASP A 76 10.91 24.44 1.57
C ASP A 76 9.46 24.13 1.92
N LYS A 77 9.18 22.93 2.45
CA LYS A 77 7.83 22.49 2.81
C LYS A 77 7.66 22.45 4.32
N ASP A 78 6.42 22.74 4.76
CA ASP A 78 6.02 22.48 6.13
C ASP A 78 5.58 21.01 6.22
N PRO A 79 6.24 20.16 7.03
CA PRO A 79 5.86 18.75 7.15
C PRO A 79 4.41 18.52 7.56
N LEU A 80 3.82 19.44 8.32
CA LEU A 80 2.42 19.33 8.73
C LEU A 80 1.45 19.55 7.57
N GLN A 81 1.91 20.12 6.45
CA GLN A 81 1.10 20.37 5.26
C GLN A 81 1.35 19.37 4.14
N ILE A 82 2.16 18.36 4.36
CA ILE A 82 2.43 17.30 3.39
C ILE A 82 1.12 16.58 3.08
N GLU A 83 0.78 16.51 1.79
CA GLU A 83 -0.37 15.75 1.31
C GLU A 83 -0.16 14.26 1.60
N ARG A 84 -1.16 13.60 2.17
CA ARG A 84 -1.04 12.21 2.57
C ARG A 84 -2.37 11.46 2.60
N LEU A 85 -2.27 10.16 2.38
CA LEU A 85 -3.38 9.21 2.49
C LEU A 85 -3.05 8.20 3.58
N MET A 86 -4.03 7.90 4.42
CA MET A 86 -3.92 6.84 5.41
C MET A 86 -5.13 5.94 5.27
N PHE A 87 -4.88 4.62 5.18
CA PHE A 87 -5.96 3.64 5.07
C PHE A 87 -5.81 2.55 6.11
N ASP A 88 -6.97 2.15 6.66
CA ASP A 88 -7.14 0.85 7.28
C ASP A 88 -7.47 -0.14 6.16
N CYS A 89 -6.74 -1.24 6.12
CA CYS A 89 -6.87 -2.25 5.08
C CYS A 89 -7.11 -3.62 5.69
N THR A 90 -7.79 -4.48 4.96
CA THR A 90 -7.79 -5.92 5.25
C THR A 90 -6.83 -6.62 4.32
N VAL A 91 -6.16 -7.64 4.85
CA VAL A 91 -5.08 -8.36 4.15
C VAL A 91 -5.63 -9.62 3.49
N GLN A 92 -5.35 -9.79 2.20
CA GLN A 92 -5.66 -10.99 1.44
C GLN A 92 -4.40 -11.47 0.70
N PRO A 93 -3.77 -12.57 1.14
CA PRO A 93 -2.70 -13.16 0.34
C PRO A 93 -3.28 -13.79 -0.93
N PHE A 94 -2.56 -13.66 -2.03
CA PHE A 94 -2.90 -14.39 -3.25
C PHE A 94 -2.36 -15.82 -3.17
N GLU A 95 -3.15 -16.76 -3.62
CA GLU A 95 -2.66 -18.12 -3.83
C GLU A 95 -1.71 -18.13 -5.02
N ARG A 96 -0.46 -18.54 -4.78
CA ARG A 96 0.59 -18.54 -5.82
C ARG A 96 0.14 -19.35 -7.03
N MET A 97 0.40 -18.82 -8.22
CA MET A 97 0.07 -19.41 -9.52
C MET A 97 -1.43 -19.48 -9.83
N SER A 98 -2.29 -18.88 -9.01
CA SER A 98 -3.70 -18.71 -9.35
C SER A 98 -3.87 -17.66 -10.45
N VAL A 99 -5.05 -17.62 -11.06
CA VAL A 99 -5.37 -16.61 -12.09
C VAL A 99 -5.25 -15.19 -11.53
N GLU A 100 -5.73 -14.99 -10.30
CA GLU A 100 -5.66 -13.70 -9.61
C GLU A 100 -4.22 -13.30 -9.31
N TRP A 101 -3.39 -14.28 -8.90
CA TRP A 101 -1.98 -14.04 -8.63
C TRP A 101 -1.24 -13.63 -9.91
N GLU A 102 -1.52 -14.29 -11.03
CA GLU A 102 -0.88 -13.98 -12.32
C GLU A 102 -1.25 -12.55 -12.77
N ALA A 103 -2.53 -12.19 -12.66
CA ALA A 103 -2.98 -10.83 -12.99
C ALA A 103 -2.33 -9.79 -12.07
N GLY A 104 -2.25 -10.07 -10.77
CA GLY A 104 -1.60 -9.19 -9.79
C GLY A 104 -0.10 -9.06 -10.05
N ARG A 105 0.57 -10.16 -10.36
CA ARG A 105 1.99 -10.15 -10.75
C ARG A 105 2.22 -9.25 -11.96
N ASP A 106 1.41 -9.39 -12.98
CA ASP A 106 1.56 -8.61 -14.21
C ASP A 106 1.37 -7.12 -13.95
N LEU A 107 0.37 -6.78 -13.12
CA LEU A 107 0.14 -5.40 -12.70
C LEU A 107 1.34 -4.84 -11.92
N TYR A 108 1.87 -5.62 -10.99
CA TYR A 108 3.02 -5.22 -10.17
C TYR A 108 4.28 -5.05 -11.04
N LEU A 109 4.53 -5.99 -11.93
CA LEU A 109 5.72 -5.95 -12.81
C LEU A 109 5.64 -4.85 -13.87
N ALA A 110 4.45 -4.39 -14.24
CA ALA A 110 4.30 -3.23 -15.12
C ALA A 110 4.87 -1.96 -14.46
N ARG A 111 4.74 -1.84 -13.15
CA ARG A 111 5.31 -0.71 -12.38
C ARG A 111 6.76 -0.97 -11.97
N PHE A 112 7.10 -2.20 -11.61
CA PHE A 112 8.41 -2.61 -11.08
C PHE A 112 8.97 -3.80 -11.87
N PRO A 113 9.43 -3.59 -13.12
CA PRO A 113 9.87 -4.71 -13.95
C PRO A 113 11.09 -5.46 -13.39
N ASP A 114 11.94 -4.80 -12.59
CA ASP A 114 13.11 -5.45 -11.98
C ASP A 114 12.73 -6.42 -10.86
N SER A 115 11.49 -6.38 -10.39
CA SER A 115 11.00 -7.30 -9.36
C SER A 115 10.71 -8.71 -9.89
N ARG A 116 10.93 -8.96 -11.17
CA ARG A 116 10.76 -10.29 -11.77
C ARG A 116 11.54 -11.36 -11.00
N VAL A 117 12.72 -11.03 -10.51
CA VAL A 117 13.57 -11.94 -9.73
C VAL A 117 12.86 -12.40 -8.46
N THR A 118 12.25 -11.47 -7.71
CA THR A 118 11.60 -11.82 -6.44
C THR A 118 10.34 -12.66 -6.65
N PHE A 119 9.66 -12.53 -7.78
CA PHE A 119 8.53 -13.39 -8.12
C PHE A 119 8.93 -14.82 -8.42
N GLY A 120 10.20 -15.05 -8.75
CA GLY A 120 10.77 -16.38 -8.91
C GLY A 120 11.19 -17.05 -7.60
N LEU A 121 11.24 -16.27 -6.48
CA LEU A 121 11.66 -16.78 -5.19
C LEU A 121 10.45 -17.27 -4.38
N GLY A 122 10.58 -18.45 -3.77
CA GLY A 122 9.47 -19.08 -3.04
C GLY A 122 9.12 -18.44 -1.70
N ASP A 123 9.96 -17.51 -1.20
CA ASP A 123 9.79 -16.86 0.10
C ASP A 123 9.08 -15.51 0.02
N PHE A 124 8.63 -15.08 -1.18
CA PHE A 124 7.83 -13.86 -1.35
C PHE A 124 6.37 -14.22 -1.58
N THR A 125 5.48 -13.41 -1.01
CA THR A 125 4.04 -13.53 -1.17
C THR A 125 3.48 -12.22 -1.71
N LEU A 126 2.56 -12.33 -2.66
CA LEU A 126 1.79 -11.21 -3.17
C LEU A 126 0.54 -11.03 -2.31
N PHE A 127 0.33 -9.82 -1.81
CA PHE A 127 -0.81 -9.48 -0.95
C PHE A 127 -1.65 -8.40 -1.59
N ARG A 128 -2.96 -8.52 -1.42
CA ARG A 128 -3.91 -7.44 -1.66
C ARG A 128 -4.24 -6.79 -0.32
N LEU A 129 -4.05 -5.48 -0.25
CA LEU A 129 -4.45 -4.66 0.89
C LEU A 129 -5.71 -3.89 0.48
N GLN A 130 -6.86 -4.42 0.88
CA GLN A 130 -8.17 -3.88 0.53
C GLN A 130 -8.50 -2.72 1.43
N PHE A 131 -8.82 -1.56 0.87
CA PHE A 131 -9.18 -0.38 1.65
C PHE A 131 -10.54 -0.58 2.32
N VAL A 132 -10.60 -0.30 3.63
CA VAL A 132 -11.83 -0.34 4.42
C VAL A 132 -12.31 1.07 4.73
N ALA A 133 -11.41 1.88 5.27
CA ALA A 133 -11.67 3.26 5.63
C ALA A 133 -10.36 4.04 5.55
N GLY A 134 -10.44 5.34 5.39
CA GLY A 134 -9.23 6.13 5.30
C GLY A 134 -9.45 7.60 5.59
N THR A 135 -8.34 8.33 5.58
CA THR A 135 -8.31 9.78 5.74
C THR A 135 -7.37 10.35 4.68
N TYR A 136 -7.84 11.38 3.98
CA TYR A 136 -7.02 12.16 3.08
C TYR A 136 -6.74 13.53 3.70
N VAL A 137 -5.47 13.88 3.79
CA VAL A 137 -5.04 15.21 4.25
C VAL A 137 -4.45 15.96 3.07
N ALA A 138 -5.14 17.00 2.64
CA ALA A 138 -4.71 17.83 1.51
C ALA A 138 -3.73 18.93 1.95
N GLY A 139 -3.59 19.15 3.26
CA GLY A 139 -2.74 20.14 3.88
C GLY A 139 -3.22 20.41 5.29
N PHE A 140 -2.58 21.33 5.99
CA PHE A 140 -2.93 21.63 7.39
C PHE A 140 -4.41 22.05 7.52
N GLY A 141 -5.13 21.38 8.43
CA GLY A 141 -6.56 21.66 8.68
C GLY A 141 -7.50 21.14 7.60
N ARG A 142 -7.01 20.37 6.61
CA ARG A 142 -7.81 19.89 5.48
C ARG A 142 -7.89 18.36 5.44
N ALA A 143 -8.19 17.74 6.58
CA ALA A 143 -8.39 16.31 6.68
C ALA A 143 -9.82 15.92 6.29
N MET A 144 -9.97 14.85 5.52
CA MET A 144 -11.26 14.34 5.04
C MET A 144 -11.28 12.81 5.17
N ASP A 145 -12.39 12.29 5.71
CA ASP A 145 -12.62 10.85 5.70
C ASP A 145 -12.98 10.39 4.30
N ILE A 146 -12.47 9.22 3.94
CA ILE A 146 -12.64 8.66 2.59
C ILE A 146 -13.00 7.17 2.65
#